data_3d4788ba6ffdd46b19e8abdc66821d11
#
_entry.id   3d4788ba6ffdd46b19e8abdc66821d11
#
_cell.length_a   1.000
_cell.length_b   1.000
_cell.length_c   1.000
_cell.angle_alpha   90.00
_cell.angle_beta   90.00
_cell.angle_gamma   90.00
#
_symmetry.space_group_name_H-M   'P 1'
#
loop_
_entity.id
_entity.type
_entity.pdbx_description
1 polymer ?
#
loop_
_entity_poly.entity_id
_entity_poly.type
_entity_poly.pdbx_seq_one_letter_code
_entity_poly.pdbx_strand_id
1 'polypeptide(L)'
;MTTLSAATVPTNAECRSMLPDGRVLTITASRRPRANRADVKCIVAGAPAIAERMQEVVRLARHTEVRLDSRDQVVLSMDIAPGAADRDWELAAVLADRMVRGLYQPMHAGCEHAQGWSDAWHLGRVHGTVGDGAASTLHITHLGALSGHADPSSGVSTVRAWFPLHSGGINDSLAWVEVSVFAIESPPDGQAAPSEEDTIAAPGLDLSAQQEVRQTLAGARHFDAKGLGRWRSVVRFGQPRFQGGSYQLALVMADRLARGREFVPRGRIIATGCSSAWHAGRVDTVEGREPKLELILMQATAGDRILLPKAWEPELPPGFAAELRQRGASVACIERIGMI
;
A
#
# COMPACT_ATOMS: atom_id res chain seq x y z
N MET A 1 -39.65 4.86 23.76
CA MET A 1 -38.23 4.51 23.76
C MET A 1 -38.07 3.27 22.89
N THR A 2 -37.72 3.46 21.62
CA THR A 2 -37.52 2.36 20.67
C THR A 2 -36.06 1.94 20.80
N THR A 3 -35.83 0.78 21.40
CA THR A 3 -34.51 0.15 21.49
C THR A 3 -34.09 -0.22 20.06
N LEU A 4 -33.14 0.51 19.51
CA LEU A 4 -32.43 0.09 18.31
C LEU A 4 -31.73 -1.25 18.61
N SER A 5 -32.26 -2.33 18.02
CA SER A 5 -31.65 -3.65 18.07
C SER A 5 -30.26 -3.54 17.40
N ALA A 6 -29.23 -3.81 18.16
CA ALA A 6 -27.89 -3.91 17.58
C ALA A 6 -27.91 -5.04 16.53
N ALA A 7 -27.80 -4.66 15.27
CA ALA A 7 -27.72 -5.63 14.17
C ALA A 7 -26.54 -6.58 14.44
N THR A 8 -26.86 -7.86 14.64
CA THR A 8 -25.85 -8.90 14.85
C THR A 8 -25.00 -9.03 13.59
N VAL A 9 -23.70 -8.78 13.72
CA VAL A 9 -22.76 -8.90 12.60
C VAL A 9 -22.74 -10.36 12.12
N PRO A 10 -22.96 -10.65 10.84
CA PRO A 10 -23.08 -12.01 10.34
C PRO A 10 -21.77 -12.80 10.53
N THR A 11 -21.89 -14.11 10.73
CA THR A 11 -20.74 -15.03 10.81
C THR A 11 -20.32 -15.56 9.45
N ASN A 12 -21.22 -15.55 8.47
CA ASN A 12 -21.00 -15.96 7.09
C ASN A 12 -21.66 -14.97 6.13
N ALA A 13 -21.05 -14.78 4.98
CA ALA A 13 -21.59 -13.96 3.90
C ALA A 13 -21.19 -14.57 2.55
N GLU A 14 -22.00 -14.37 1.53
CA GLU A 14 -21.75 -14.85 0.17
C GLU A 14 -21.91 -13.69 -0.80
N CYS A 15 -21.01 -13.65 -1.77
CA CYS A 15 -21.11 -12.76 -2.92
C CYS A 15 -20.81 -13.52 -4.20
N ARG A 16 -21.55 -13.25 -5.26
CA ARG A 16 -21.43 -13.94 -6.54
C ARG A 16 -20.77 -13.07 -7.59
N SER A 17 -20.08 -13.71 -8.51
CA SER A 17 -19.53 -13.07 -9.71
C SER A 17 -19.78 -13.96 -10.93
N MET A 18 -19.99 -13.37 -12.07
CA MET A 18 -20.15 -14.11 -13.33
C MET A 18 -18.80 -14.22 -14.02
N LEU A 19 -18.42 -15.43 -14.39
CA LEU A 19 -17.21 -15.67 -15.17
C LEU A 19 -17.46 -15.39 -16.68
N PRO A 20 -16.40 -15.16 -17.46
CA PRO A 20 -16.54 -14.90 -18.91
C PRO A 20 -17.23 -16.01 -19.69
N ASP A 21 -17.21 -17.25 -19.19
CA ASP A 21 -17.88 -18.41 -19.76
C ASP A 21 -19.37 -18.55 -19.35
N GLY A 22 -19.90 -17.58 -18.60
CA GLY A 22 -21.28 -17.56 -18.13
C GLY A 22 -21.54 -18.36 -16.85
N ARG A 23 -20.54 -19.05 -16.28
CA ARG A 23 -20.70 -19.72 -14.99
C ARG A 23 -20.72 -18.69 -13.86
N VAL A 24 -21.51 -18.98 -12.83
CA VAL A 24 -21.58 -18.16 -11.63
C VAL A 24 -20.59 -18.71 -10.60
N LEU A 25 -19.65 -17.88 -10.21
CA LEU A 25 -18.68 -18.12 -9.14
C LEU A 25 -19.26 -17.59 -7.82
N THR A 26 -19.22 -18.40 -6.75
CA THR A 26 -19.63 -17.98 -5.40
C THR A 26 -18.42 -17.85 -4.50
N ILE A 27 -18.29 -16.69 -3.89
CA ILE A 27 -17.28 -16.41 -2.87
C ILE A 27 -17.97 -16.39 -1.51
N THR A 28 -17.56 -17.32 -0.65
CA THR A 28 -18.05 -17.42 0.72
C THR A 28 -17.01 -16.86 1.69
N ALA A 29 -17.42 -15.92 2.53
CA ALA A 29 -16.62 -15.40 3.63
C ALA A 29 -17.16 -15.91 4.96
N SER A 30 -16.30 -16.42 5.84
CA SER A 30 -16.64 -16.81 7.20
C SER A 30 -15.75 -16.10 8.20
N ARG A 31 -16.35 -15.63 9.31
CA ARG A 31 -15.67 -14.93 10.39
C ARG A 31 -15.48 -15.86 11.58
N ARG A 32 -14.25 -15.92 12.09
CA ARG A 32 -13.90 -16.72 13.25
C ARG A 32 -13.19 -15.86 14.29
N PRO A 33 -13.63 -15.87 15.56
CA PRO A 33 -12.91 -15.19 16.61
C PRO A 33 -11.48 -15.73 16.73
N ARG A 34 -10.51 -14.85 16.90
CA ARG A 34 -9.11 -15.21 17.09
C ARG A 34 -8.49 -14.35 18.19
N ALA A 35 -7.66 -14.98 19.03
CA ALA A 35 -6.98 -14.27 20.13
C ALA A 35 -5.88 -13.30 19.64
N ASN A 36 -5.36 -13.50 18.43
CA ASN A 36 -4.28 -12.71 17.84
C ASN A 36 -4.71 -12.13 16.49
N ARG A 37 -4.24 -10.93 16.17
CA ARG A 37 -4.38 -10.16 14.92
C ARG A 37 -5.46 -10.59 13.92
N ALA A 38 -6.26 -9.63 13.52
CA ALA A 38 -7.12 -9.72 12.35
C ALA A 38 -6.31 -10.15 11.12
N ASP A 39 -6.68 -11.24 10.49
CA ASP A 39 -6.04 -11.72 9.28
C ASP A 39 -7.09 -12.22 8.27
N VAL A 40 -6.69 -12.19 7.00
CA VAL A 40 -7.46 -12.77 5.90
C VAL A 40 -6.74 -14.02 5.45
N LYS A 41 -7.47 -15.13 5.40
CA LYS A 41 -7.01 -16.37 4.79
C LYS A 41 -7.90 -16.69 3.60
N CYS A 42 -7.29 -16.93 2.45
CA CYS A 42 -8.00 -17.30 1.23
C CYS A 42 -7.69 -18.74 0.85
N ILE A 43 -8.71 -19.45 0.39
CA ILE A 43 -8.61 -20.86 0.01
C ILE A 43 -9.33 -21.06 -1.32
N VAL A 44 -8.60 -21.49 -2.35
CA VAL A 44 -9.17 -21.87 -3.65
C VAL A 44 -8.61 -23.25 -4.01
N ALA A 45 -9.48 -24.23 -4.11
CA ALA A 45 -9.07 -25.61 -4.38
C ALA A 45 -8.33 -25.71 -5.72
N GLY A 46 -7.14 -26.28 -5.70
CA GLY A 46 -6.33 -26.47 -6.91
C GLY A 46 -5.71 -25.19 -7.53
N ALA A 47 -5.95 -24.00 -6.95
CA ALA A 47 -5.49 -22.73 -7.53
C ALA A 47 -4.84 -21.80 -6.47
N PRO A 48 -3.64 -22.12 -5.97
CA PRO A 48 -2.98 -21.33 -4.93
C PRO A 48 -2.68 -19.89 -5.36
N ALA A 49 -2.35 -19.65 -6.61
CA ALA A 49 -2.09 -18.29 -7.13
C ALA A 49 -3.35 -17.39 -7.08
N ILE A 50 -4.53 -17.96 -7.33
CA ILE A 50 -5.80 -17.25 -7.18
C ILE A 50 -6.08 -16.94 -5.70
N ALA A 51 -5.79 -17.88 -4.81
CA ALA A 51 -5.95 -17.65 -3.37
C ALA A 51 -5.02 -16.54 -2.86
N GLU A 52 -3.76 -16.49 -3.31
CA GLU A 52 -2.81 -15.43 -3.00
C GLU A 52 -3.29 -14.07 -3.54
N ARG A 53 -3.76 -14.04 -4.79
CA ARG A 53 -4.32 -12.82 -5.39
C ARG A 53 -5.55 -12.34 -4.63
N MET A 54 -6.48 -13.21 -4.28
CA MET A 54 -7.66 -12.88 -3.49
C MET A 54 -7.26 -12.27 -2.12
N GLN A 55 -6.28 -12.86 -1.46
CA GLN A 55 -5.78 -12.35 -0.18
C GLN A 55 -5.13 -10.97 -0.31
N GLU A 56 -4.35 -10.75 -1.37
CA GLU A 56 -3.76 -9.44 -1.68
C GLU A 56 -4.83 -8.38 -1.92
N VAL A 57 -5.79 -8.66 -2.79
CA VAL A 57 -6.89 -7.75 -3.14
C VAL A 57 -7.65 -7.31 -1.90
N VAL A 58 -8.07 -8.26 -1.06
CA VAL A 58 -8.84 -7.96 0.15
C VAL A 58 -8.00 -7.16 1.15
N ARG A 59 -6.72 -7.50 1.34
CA ARG A 59 -5.82 -6.73 2.20
C ARG A 59 -5.65 -5.30 1.72
N LEU A 60 -5.46 -5.09 0.42
CA LEU A 60 -5.35 -3.75 -0.16
C LEU A 60 -6.66 -2.96 0.04
N ALA A 61 -7.81 -3.56 -0.26
CA ALA A 61 -9.09 -2.89 -0.11
C ALA A 61 -9.38 -2.48 1.35
N ARG A 62 -8.95 -3.27 2.34
CA ARG A 62 -9.10 -2.94 3.77
C ARG A 62 -8.40 -1.66 4.19
N HIS A 63 -7.38 -1.19 3.45
CA HIS A 63 -6.71 0.08 3.75
C HIS A 63 -7.60 1.30 3.51
N THR A 64 -8.69 1.16 2.78
CA THR A 64 -9.66 2.24 2.55
C THR A 64 -10.71 2.36 3.66
N GLU A 65 -10.69 1.45 4.62
CA GLU A 65 -11.70 1.40 5.68
C GLU A 65 -11.31 2.26 6.88
N VAL A 66 -12.30 2.91 7.48
CA VAL A 66 -12.12 3.78 8.64
C VAL A 66 -11.65 3.00 9.88
N ARG A 67 -12.01 1.70 9.99
CA ARG A 67 -11.61 0.82 11.07
C ARG A 67 -10.79 -0.35 10.53
N LEU A 68 -9.50 -0.37 10.87
CA LEU A 68 -8.61 -1.51 10.59
C LEU A 68 -8.78 -2.66 11.62
N ASP A 69 -9.42 -2.38 12.75
CA ASP A 69 -9.41 -3.26 13.90
C ASP A 69 -10.62 -4.19 13.92
N SER A 70 -10.43 -5.38 13.33
CA SER A 70 -11.27 -6.51 13.66
C SER A 70 -10.37 -7.60 14.27
N ARG A 71 -10.73 -8.07 15.45
CA ARG A 71 -10.01 -9.17 16.14
C ARG A 71 -10.34 -10.55 15.53
N ASP A 72 -11.08 -10.57 14.43
CA ASP A 72 -11.57 -11.79 13.81
C ASP A 72 -10.72 -12.17 12.60
N GLN A 73 -10.48 -13.44 12.43
CA GLN A 73 -9.98 -13.99 11.18
C GLN A 73 -11.16 -14.14 10.21
N VAL A 74 -11.01 -13.58 9.01
CA VAL A 74 -11.90 -13.86 7.89
C VAL A 74 -11.28 -14.91 6.99
N VAL A 75 -12.04 -15.97 6.70
CA VAL A 75 -11.66 -17.01 5.75
C VAL A 75 -12.55 -16.86 4.53
N LEU A 76 -11.94 -16.61 3.36
CA LEU A 76 -12.64 -16.59 2.08
C LEU A 76 -12.35 -17.87 1.29
N SER A 77 -13.35 -18.36 0.62
CA SER A 77 -13.24 -19.50 -0.28
C SER A 77 -14.06 -19.29 -1.55
N MET A 78 -13.64 -19.93 -2.63
CA MET A 78 -14.37 -19.98 -3.91
C MET A 78 -14.81 -21.42 -4.18
N ASP A 79 -16.00 -21.58 -4.73
CA ASP A 79 -16.54 -22.85 -5.20
C ASP A 79 -15.93 -23.29 -6.53
N ILE A 80 -15.57 -22.34 -7.39
CA ILE A 80 -14.97 -22.55 -8.72
C ILE A 80 -13.69 -21.72 -8.81
N ALA A 81 -12.61 -22.27 -9.34
CA ALA A 81 -11.41 -21.52 -9.65
C ALA A 81 -11.61 -20.77 -10.99
N PRO A 82 -11.48 -19.43 -11.02
CA PRO A 82 -11.50 -18.66 -12.25
C PRO A 82 -10.24 -18.90 -13.10
N GLY A 83 -10.26 -18.50 -14.36
CA GLY A 83 -9.06 -18.47 -15.20
C GLY A 83 -8.01 -17.51 -14.63
N ALA A 84 -6.74 -17.78 -14.91
CA ALA A 84 -5.64 -16.97 -14.36
C ALA A 84 -5.68 -15.49 -14.79
N ALA A 85 -6.29 -15.19 -15.95
CA ALA A 85 -6.47 -13.84 -16.47
C ALA A 85 -7.77 -13.17 -16.01
N ASP A 86 -8.70 -13.94 -15.43
CA ASP A 86 -9.99 -13.43 -15.02
C ASP A 86 -9.86 -12.68 -13.69
N ARG A 87 -10.34 -11.46 -13.68
CA ARG A 87 -10.22 -10.57 -12.52
C ARG A 87 -11.56 -10.03 -12.01
N ASP A 88 -12.63 -10.21 -12.78
CA ASP A 88 -13.94 -9.61 -12.46
C ASP A 88 -14.54 -10.09 -11.12
N TRP A 89 -14.05 -11.18 -10.59
CA TRP A 89 -14.39 -11.70 -9.26
C TRP A 89 -13.78 -10.93 -8.09
N GLU A 90 -12.78 -10.08 -8.32
CA GLU A 90 -12.04 -9.38 -7.25
C GLU A 90 -12.99 -8.54 -6.39
N LEU A 91 -13.94 -7.83 -7.01
CA LEU A 91 -14.92 -7.02 -6.28
C LEU A 91 -15.82 -7.89 -5.39
N ALA A 92 -16.26 -9.04 -5.88
CA ALA A 92 -17.08 -9.96 -5.07
C ALA A 92 -16.33 -10.46 -3.82
N ALA A 93 -15.03 -10.68 -3.92
CA ALA A 93 -14.20 -11.05 -2.76
C ALA A 93 -14.14 -9.91 -1.72
N VAL A 94 -13.97 -8.67 -2.17
CA VAL A 94 -13.96 -7.49 -1.29
C VAL A 94 -15.31 -7.31 -0.62
N LEU A 95 -16.42 -7.48 -1.34
CA LEU A 95 -17.76 -7.34 -0.76
C LEU A 95 -18.09 -8.46 0.21
N ALA A 96 -17.74 -9.71 -0.08
CA ALA A 96 -17.93 -10.83 0.86
C ALA A 96 -17.18 -10.58 2.19
N ASP A 97 -15.94 -10.07 2.12
CA ASP A 97 -15.18 -9.69 3.30
C ASP A 97 -15.84 -8.54 4.08
N ARG A 98 -16.36 -7.52 3.40
CA ARG A 98 -17.05 -6.40 4.05
C ARG A 98 -18.38 -6.82 4.66
N MET A 99 -19.15 -7.66 3.97
CA MET A 99 -20.43 -8.18 4.47
C MET A 99 -20.25 -8.96 5.76
N VAL A 100 -19.31 -9.92 5.81
CA VAL A 100 -19.09 -10.74 7.00
C VAL A 100 -18.56 -9.94 8.20
N ARG A 101 -17.99 -8.78 7.95
CA ARG A 101 -17.55 -7.84 9.00
C ARG A 101 -18.60 -6.76 9.33
N GLY A 102 -19.75 -6.77 8.67
CA GLY A 102 -20.82 -5.80 8.89
C GLY A 102 -20.51 -4.39 8.36
N LEU A 103 -19.56 -4.25 7.44
CA LEU A 103 -19.16 -2.97 6.83
C LEU A 103 -19.92 -2.68 5.52
N TYR A 104 -20.61 -3.65 4.99
CA TYR A 104 -21.48 -3.53 3.84
C TYR A 104 -22.72 -4.40 4.04
N GLN A 105 -23.88 -3.86 3.72
CA GLN A 105 -25.14 -4.61 3.70
C GLN A 105 -25.57 -4.79 2.25
N PRO A 106 -25.88 -6.02 1.80
CA PRO A 106 -26.39 -6.26 0.45
C PRO A 106 -27.61 -5.40 0.15
N MET A 107 -27.67 -4.85 -1.03
CA MET A 107 -28.83 -4.07 -1.49
C MET A 107 -30.06 -4.96 -1.66
N HIS A 108 -29.86 -6.24 -1.91
CA HIS A 108 -30.93 -7.23 -2.11
C HIS A 108 -30.79 -8.38 -1.11
N ALA A 109 -31.92 -8.77 -0.51
CA ALA A 109 -31.95 -9.89 0.42
C ALA A 109 -31.65 -11.20 -0.31
N GLY A 110 -30.56 -11.85 0.04
CA GLY A 110 -30.28 -13.22 -0.35
C GLY A 110 -29.02 -13.45 -1.16
N CYS A 111 -28.65 -12.60 -2.10
CA CYS A 111 -27.40 -12.77 -2.83
C CYS A 111 -27.00 -11.49 -3.56
N GLU A 112 -25.83 -11.01 -3.28
CA GLU A 112 -25.22 -9.89 -3.99
C GLU A 112 -24.38 -10.42 -5.14
N HIS A 113 -24.57 -9.82 -6.32
CA HIS A 113 -23.71 -10.05 -7.47
C HIS A 113 -22.77 -8.86 -7.65
N ALA A 114 -21.49 -9.13 -7.79
CA ALA A 114 -20.49 -8.11 -8.01
C ALA A 114 -19.47 -8.57 -9.04
N GLN A 115 -19.21 -7.71 -10.00
CA GLN A 115 -18.15 -7.89 -11.00
C GLN A 115 -17.28 -6.67 -11.01
N GLY A 116 -15.98 -6.86 -11.02
CA GLY A 116 -15.05 -5.75 -11.11
C GLY A 116 -13.67 -6.07 -10.59
N TRP A 117 -12.75 -5.25 -11.01
CA TRP A 117 -11.34 -5.37 -10.70
C TRP A 117 -10.69 -4.00 -10.49
N SER A 118 -9.48 -3.98 -9.94
CA SER A 118 -8.70 -2.77 -9.79
C SER A 118 -7.21 -3.07 -9.70
N ASP A 119 -6.39 -2.13 -10.20
CA ASP A 119 -4.95 -2.07 -9.92
C ASP A 119 -4.65 -1.14 -8.72
N ALA A 120 -5.68 -0.49 -8.21
CA ALA A 120 -5.58 0.51 -7.15
C ALA A 120 -6.55 0.25 -5.99
N TRP A 121 -6.71 -1.01 -5.56
CA TRP A 121 -7.55 -1.39 -4.42
C TRP A 121 -7.20 -0.62 -3.14
N HIS A 122 -5.92 -0.34 -2.93
CA HIS A 122 -5.41 0.44 -1.80
C HIS A 122 -5.89 1.90 -1.78
N LEU A 123 -6.33 2.42 -2.93
CA LEU A 123 -6.93 3.75 -3.07
C LEU A 123 -8.46 3.71 -3.08
N GLY A 124 -9.06 2.53 -2.98
CA GLY A 124 -10.50 2.34 -3.07
C GLY A 124 -11.07 2.44 -4.49
N ARG A 125 -10.23 2.61 -5.49
CA ARG A 125 -10.67 2.64 -6.90
C ARG A 125 -11.10 1.25 -7.34
N VAL A 126 -12.14 1.19 -8.17
CA VAL A 126 -12.64 -0.05 -8.75
C VAL A 126 -13.33 0.24 -10.08
N HIS A 127 -13.24 -0.69 -11.01
CA HIS A 127 -14.06 -0.71 -12.21
C HIS A 127 -15.03 -1.85 -12.06
N GLY A 128 -16.29 -1.57 -11.70
CA GLY A 128 -17.17 -2.66 -11.38
C GLY A 128 -18.65 -2.31 -11.33
N THR A 129 -19.42 -3.36 -11.13
CA THR A 129 -20.88 -3.33 -10.99
C THR A 129 -21.30 -4.16 -9.80
N VAL A 130 -22.36 -3.72 -9.13
CA VAL A 130 -22.97 -4.40 -7.98
C VAL A 130 -24.48 -4.43 -8.21
N GLY A 131 -25.14 -5.55 -7.94
CA GLY A 131 -26.59 -5.67 -8.10
C GLY A 131 -27.12 -7.08 -7.84
N ASP A 132 -28.31 -7.34 -8.33
CA ASP A 132 -29.01 -8.64 -8.21
C ASP A 132 -28.74 -9.60 -9.38
N GLY A 133 -27.91 -9.20 -10.31
CA GLY A 133 -27.56 -9.99 -11.50
C GLY A 133 -28.57 -9.90 -12.66
N ALA A 134 -29.70 -9.19 -12.52
CA ALA A 134 -30.73 -9.15 -13.55
C ALA A 134 -31.26 -7.75 -13.89
N ALA A 135 -31.76 -6.98 -12.95
CA ALA A 135 -32.54 -5.78 -13.26
C ALA A 135 -31.97 -4.49 -12.65
N SER A 136 -31.25 -4.57 -11.56
CA SER A 136 -30.69 -3.40 -10.86
C SER A 136 -29.19 -3.54 -10.73
N THR A 137 -28.45 -2.81 -11.55
CA THR A 137 -27.00 -2.81 -11.54
C THR A 137 -26.47 -1.43 -11.24
N LEU A 138 -25.75 -1.28 -10.15
CA LEU A 138 -25.03 -0.06 -9.77
C LEU A 138 -23.62 -0.13 -10.33
N HIS A 139 -23.25 0.81 -11.18
CA HIS A 139 -21.86 1.01 -11.60
C HIS A 139 -21.12 1.77 -10.53
N ILE A 140 -19.96 1.26 -10.12
CA ILE A 140 -19.11 1.90 -9.12
C ILE A 140 -17.70 2.12 -9.66
N THR A 141 -17.14 3.28 -9.32
CA THR A 141 -15.76 3.66 -9.63
C THR A 141 -14.87 3.69 -8.39
N HIS A 142 -15.49 3.64 -7.22
CA HIS A 142 -14.81 3.60 -5.92
C HIS A 142 -15.65 2.89 -4.87
N LEU A 143 -14.97 2.28 -3.90
CA LEU A 143 -15.62 1.50 -2.83
C LEU A 143 -16.48 2.34 -1.88
N GLY A 144 -16.19 3.65 -1.76
CA GLY A 144 -16.98 4.58 -0.95
C GLY A 144 -18.41 4.76 -1.48
N ALA A 145 -18.65 4.58 -2.78
CA ALA A 145 -19.97 4.69 -3.40
C ALA A 145 -20.99 3.72 -2.79
N LEU A 146 -20.53 2.54 -2.35
CA LEU A 146 -21.37 1.52 -1.69
C LEU A 146 -21.99 1.97 -0.35
N SER A 147 -21.38 2.94 0.30
CA SER A 147 -21.80 3.46 1.60
C SER A 147 -22.23 4.94 1.54
N GLY A 148 -22.37 5.49 0.34
CA GLY A 148 -22.71 6.91 0.14
C GLY A 148 -21.62 7.88 0.57
N HIS A 149 -20.39 7.40 0.78
CA HIS A 149 -19.24 8.24 1.12
C HIS A 149 -18.57 8.82 -0.12
N ALA A 150 -17.90 9.95 0.06
CA ALA A 150 -17.04 10.54 -0.97
C ALA A 150 -15.97 9.54 -1.42
N ASP A 151 -15.49 9.70 -2.66
CA ASP A 151 -14.38 8.89 -3.18
C ASP A 151 -13.15 9.06 -2.27
N PRO A 152 -12.71 8.00 -1.55
CA PRO A 152 -11.55 8.09 -0.68
C PRO A 152 -10.25 8.38 -1.46
N SER A 153 -10.23 8.14 -2.76
CA SER A 153 -9.08 8.45 -3.61
C SER A 153 -8.95 9.95 -3.94
N SER A 154 -9.99 10.75 -3.71
CA SER A 154 -9.95 12.20 -3.97
C SER A 154 -8.96 12.95 -3.06
N GLY A 155 -8.69 12.42 -1.88
CA GLY A 155 -7.74 12.97 -0.90
C GLY A 155 -6.40 12.24 -0.85
N VAL A 156 -6.11 11.36 -1.81
CA VAL A 156 -4.89 10.55 -1.81
C VAL A 156 -3.78 11.21 -2.61
N SER A 157 -2.62 11.33 -1.98
CA SER A 157 -1.38 11.66 -2.67
C SER A 157 -0.50 10.42 -2.80
N THR A 158 0.01 10.16 -3.99
CA THR A 158 0.87 9.01 -4.28
C THR A 158 2.16 9.48 -4.91
N VAL A 159 3.29 9.04 -4.35
CA VAL A 159 4.62 9.36 -4.84
C VAL A 159 5.47 8.10 -4.90
N ARG A 160 6.28 8.03 -5.96
CA ARG A 160 7.28 6.98 -6.16
C ARG A 160 8.68 7.57 -6.06
N ALA A 161 9.57 6.86 -5.35
CA ALA A 161 10.99 7.13 -5.32
C ALA A 161 11.77 5.86 -5.70
N TRP A 162 12.99 6.03 -6.17
CA TRP A 162 13.84 4.94 -6.65
C TRP A 162 15.06 4.79 -5.75
N PHE A 163 15.58 3.58 -5.68
CA PHE A 163 16.81 3.28 -4.98
C PHE A 163 17.64 2.24 -5.75
N PRO A 164 18.97 2.37 -5.72
CA PRO A 164 19.83 1.40 -6.36
C PRO A 164 19.86 0.10 -5.55
N LEU A 165 19.41 -0.98 -6.16
CA LEU A 165 19.48 -2.33 -5.61
C LEU A 165 20.68 -3.04 -6.24
N HIS A 166 21.63 -3.49 -5.41
CA HIS A 166 22.79 -4.25 -5.81
C HIS A 166 22.70 -5.66 -5.20
N SER A 167 22.75 -6.67 -6.03
CA SER A 167 22.63 -8.09 -5.67
C SER A 167 23.79 -8.94 -6.20
N GLY A 168 24.99 -8.36 -6.30
CA GLY A 168 26.18 -9.04 -6.81
C GLY A 168 26.29 -9.03 -8.34
N GLY A 169 25.63 -8.08 -9.02
CA GLY A 169 25.80 -7.82 -10.46
C GLY A 169 24.79 -8.48 -11.39
N ILE A 170 24.07 -9.52 -10.94
CA ILE A 170 23.15 -10.27 -11.82
C ILE A 170 21.79 -9.57 -11.96
N ASN A 171 21.31 -8.92 -10.91
CA ASN A 171 20.00 -8.28 -10.85
C ASN A 171 20.09 -6.81 -10.41
N ASP A 172 21.20 -6.14 -10.70
CA ASP A 172 21.38 -4.75 -10.34
C ASP A 172 20.40 -3.86 -11.11
N SER A 173 19.62 -3.08 -10.41
CA SER A 173 18.57 -2.25 -11.00
C SER A 173 18.19 -1.08 -10.08
N LEU A 174 17.62 -0.04 -10.68
CA LEU A 174 16.86 0.94 -9.90
C LEU A 174 15.49 0.33 -9.55
N ALA A 175 15.39 -0.18 -8.34
CA ALA A 175 14.10 -0.57 -7.76
C ALA A 175 13.33 0.68 -7.32
N TRP A 176 12.03 0.54 -7.10
CA TRP A 176 11.21 1.64 -6.64
C TRP A 176 10.39 1.27 -5.41
N VAL A 177 10.09 2.30 -4.62
CA VAL A 177 9.10 2.29 -3.56
C VAL A 177 8.06 3.37 -3.84
N GLU A 178 6.80 3.02 -3.65
CA GLU A 178 5.66 3.91 -3.82
C GLU A 178 4.93 4.07 -2.48
N VAL A 179 4.65 5.29 -2.11
CA VAL A 179 3.91 5.63 -0.90
C VAL A 179 2.66 6.39 -1.28
N SER A 180 1.50 5.84 -0.89
CA SER A 180 0.21 6.49 -0.99
C SER A 180 -0.24 6.92 0.40
N VAL A 181 -0.62 8.19 0.57
CA VAL A 181 -1.06 8.73 1.85
C VAL A 181 -2.50 9.23 1.78
N PHE A 182 -3.23 9.01 2.87
CA PHE A 182 -4.59 9.54 3.08
C PHE A 182 -4.65 10.25 4.42
N ALA A 183 -5.37 11.36 4.47
CA ALA A 183 -5.68 12.01 5.73
C ALA A 183 -6.54 11.08 6.61
N ILE A 184 -6.21 10.99 7.89
CA ILE A 184 -7.04 10.30 8.89
C ILE A 184 -7.76 11.36 9.68
N GLU A 185 -9.08 11.24 9.77
CA GLU A 185 -9.88 12.06 10.67
C GLU A 185 -9.46 11.82 12.13
N SER A 186 -9.49 12.88 12.92
CA SER A 186 -9.23 12.76 14.35
C SER A 186 -10.26 11.81 14.98
N PRO A 187 -9.84 10.88 15.85
CA PRO A 187 -10.79 10.01 16.52
C PRO A 187 -11.75 10.85 17.35
N PRO A 188 -13.01 10.43 17.50
CA PRO A 188 -13.95 11.07 18.42
C PRO A 188 -13.37 11.17 19.82
N ASP A 189 -13.78 12.21 20.56
CA ASP A 189 -13.34 12.44 21.94
C ASP A 189 -13.48 11.17 22.80
N GLY A 190 -12.41 10.79 23.48
CA GLY A 190 -12.36 9.62 24.36
C GLY A 190 -11.88 8.31 23.72
N GLN A 191 -11.58 8.25 22.43
CA GLN A 191 -10.94 7.10 21.80
C GLN A 191 -9.41 7.29 21.72
N ALA A 192 -8.67 6.25 22.12
CA ALA A 192 -7.22 6.25 21.93
C ALA A 192 -6.90 6.27 20.43
N ALA A 193 -6.05 7.21 20.04
CA ALA A 193 -5.55 7.26 18.68
C ALA A 193 -4.66 6.04 18.39
N PRO A 194 -4.73 5.41 17.19
CA PRO A 194 -3.79 4.35 16.80
C PRO A 194 -2.37 4.87 16.87
N SER A 195 -1.40 3.99 17.14
CA SER A 195 0.02 4.36 17.07
C SER A 195 0.38 4.76 15.63
N GLU A 196 1.46 5.53 15.46
CA GLU A 196 1.91 5.91 14.12
C GLU A 196 2.20 4.67 13.25
N GLU A 197 2.83 3.65 13.83
CA GLU A 197 3.13 2.40 13.14
C GLU A 197 1.87 1.66 12.65
N ASP A 198 0.77 1.72 13.41
CA ASP A 198 -0.51 1.08 13.03
C ASP A 198 -1.17 1.75 11.82
N THR A 199 -0.76 2.97 11.50
CA THR A 199 -1.27 3.71 10.34
C THR A 199 -0.50 3.37 9.05
N ILE A 200 0.58 2.59 9.13
CA ILE A 200 1.47 2.28 8.01
C ILE A 200 1.31 0.81 7.62
N ALA A 201 0.99 0.58 6.37
CA ALA A 201 0.86 -0.75 5.78
C ALA A 201 1.85 -0.95 4.65
N ALA A 202 2.48 -2.11 4.61
CA ALA A 202 3.41 -2.52 3.55
C ALA A 202 3.03 -3.93 3.04
N PRO A 203 1.91 -4.06 2.28
CA PRO A 203 1.47 -5.36 1.78
C PRO A 203 2.50 -5.94 0.80
N GLY A 204 2.59 -7.27 0.77
CA GLY A 204 3.51 -7.99 -0.12
C GLY A 204 4.90 -8.23 0.46
N LEU A 205 5.26 -7.58 1.58
CA LEU A 205 6.50 -7.86 2.32
C LEU A 205 6.27 -8.92 3.40
N ASP A 206 7.33 -9.60 3.80
CA ASP A 206 7.32 -10.45 5.00
C ASP A 206 7.16 -9.60 6.28
N LEU A 207 6.87 -10.25 7.40
CA LEU A 207 6.58 -9.58 8.66
C LEU A 207 7.74 -8.72 9.18
N SER A 208 8.98 -9.17 9.00
CA SER A 208 10.19 -8.44 9.45
C SER A 208 10.36 -7.17 8.64
N ALA A 209 10.27 -7.26 7.31
CA ALA A 209 10.37 -6.11 6.41
C ALA A 209 9.21 -5.13 6.61
N GLN A 210 7.98 -5.62 6.87
CA GLN A 210 6.86 -4.74 7.23
C GLN A 210 7.13 -3.95 8.51
N GLN A 211 7.70 -4.60 9.53
CA GLN A 211 8.04 -3.94 10.79
C GLN A 211 9.11 -2.87 10.59
N GLU A 212 10.15 -3.17 9.81
CA GLU A 212 11.23 -2.23 9.50
C GLU A 212 10.69 -0.99 8.74
N VAL A 213 9.82 -1.19 7.74
CA VAL A 213 9.15 -0.10 7.02
C VAL A 213 8.34 0.79 7.97
N ARG A 214 7.57 0.20 8.89
CA ARG A 214 6.78 0.94 9.88
C ARG A 214 7.65 1.77 10.80
N GLN A 215 8.69 1.17 11.36
CA GLN A 215 9.64 1.87 12.26
C GLN A 215 10.37 2.99 11.52
N THR A 216 10.82 2.76 10.30
CA THR A 216 11.48 3.77 9.46
C THR A 216 10.57 4.98 9.25
N LEU A 217 9.35 4.77 8.81
CA LEU A 217 8.42 5.88 8.57
C LEU A 217 7.95 6.56 9.85
N ALA A 218 7.62 5.81 10.90
CA ALA A 218 7.22 6.37 12.17
C ALA A 218 8.34 7.25 12.77
N GLY A 219 9.59 6.79 12.70
CA GLY A 219 10.76 7.57 13.13
C GLY A 219 10.94 8.85 12.31
N ALA A 220 10.88 8.77 10.98
CA ALA A 220 11.01 9.93 10.11
C ALA A 220 9.88 10.94 10.30
N ARG A 221 8.64 10.47 10.50
CA ARG A 221 7.49 11.32 10.80
C ARG A 221 7.61 11.98 12.18
N HIS A 222 8.17 11.29 13.15
CA HIS A 222 8.49 11.90 14.45
C HIS A 222 9.46 13.07 14.30
N PHE A 223 10.51 12.94 13.46
CA PHE A 223 11.43 14.04 13.14
C PHE A 223 10.71 15.21 12.48
N ASP A 224 9.81 14.95 11.53
CA ASP A 224 9.04 15.99 10.86
C ASP A 224 8.14 16.78 11.82
N ALA A 225 7.82 16.22 12.96
CA ALA A 225 7.01 16.66 14.10
C ALA A 225 6.01 17.81 13.90
N LYS A 226 5.03 17.85 14.76
CA LYS A 226 4.13 18.93 15.18
C LYS A 226 3.36 19.72 14.09
N GLY A 227 2.06 19.60 14.15
CA GLY A 227 1.13 20.39 13.34
C GLY A 227 0.79 19.76 11.98
N LEU A 228 1.24 18.54 11.73
CA LEU A 228 0.84 17.79 10.56
C LEU A 228 -0.38 16.95 10.91
N GLY A 229 -1.33 16.93 9.99
CA GLY A 229 -2.44 16.00 10.04
C GLY A 229 -1.95 14.55 10.19
N ARG A 230 -2.81 13.70 10.74
CA ARG A 230 -2.51 12.28 10.81
C ARG A 230 -2.71 11.64 9.45
N TRP A 231 -1.80 10.73 9.10
CA TRP A 231 -1.78 10.11 7.79
C TRP A 231 -1.77 8.60 7.90
N ARG A 232 -2.63 7.97 7.13
CA ARG A 232 -2.50 6.56 6.82
C ARG A 232 -1.66 6.40 5.56
N SER A 233 -0.79 5.40 5.52
CA SER A 233 0.03 5.13 4.36
C SER A 233 -0.02 3.69 3.92
N VAL A 234 0.01 3.50 2.62
CA VAL A 234 0.24 2.21 1.99
C VAL A 234 1.54 2.28 1.21
N VAL A 235 2.47 1.40 1.55
CA VAL A 235 3.79 1.30 0.93
C VAL A 235 3.84 0.09 0.02
N ARG A 236 4.26 0.27 -1.22
CA ARG A 236 4.44 -0.80 -2.21
C ARG A 236 5.85 -0.77 -2.77
N PHE A 237 6.42 -1.93 -3.03
CA PHE A 237 7.72 -2.06 -3.66
C PHE A 237 7.57 -2.75 -5.02
N GLY A 238 8.34 -2.29 -6.01
CA GLY A 238 8.35 -2.91 -7.34
C GLY A 238 8.94 -4.32 -7.31
N GLN A 239 9.87 -4.55 -6.38
CA GLN A 239 10.45 -5.85 -6.10
C GLN A 239 10.26 -6.13 -4.60
N PRO A 240 9.42 -7.09 -4.20
CA PRO A 240 9.13 -7.35 -2.79
C PRO A 240 10.23 -8.13 -2.06
N ARG A 241 11.23 -8.65 -2.79
CA ARG A 241 12.35 -9.42 -2.23
C ARG A 241 13.64 -8.62 -2.40
N PHE A 242 14.09 -8.01 -1.34
CA PHE A 242 15.37 -7.30 -1.25
C PHE A 242 15.94 -7.47 0.17
N GLN A 243 17.24 -7.21 0.31
CA GLN A 243 17.93 -7.26 1.60
C GLN A 243 18.62 -5.92 1.88
N GLY A 244 18.79 -5.61 3.16
CA GLY A 244 19.44 -4.40 3.64
C GLY A 244 18.59 -3.14 3.58
N GLY A 245 19.09 -2.06 4.16
CA GLY A 245 18.37 -0.81 4.40
C GLY A 245 18.50 0.26 3.32
N SER A 246 19.07 -0.05 2.14
CA SER A 246 19.36 0.95 1.09
C SER A 246 18.11 1.66 0.54
N TYR A 247 16.93 1.08 0.71
CA TYR A 247 15.64 1.64 0.31
C TYR A 247 15.11 2.70 1.29
N GLN A 248 15.60 2.74 2.54
CA GLN A 248 14.96 3.52 3.61
C GLN A 248 14.92 5.01 3.29
N LEU A 249 16.00 5.59 2.76
CA LEU A 249 15.98 7.02 2.39
C LEU A 249 14.98 7.30 1.26
N ALA A 250 14.91 6.45 0.24
CA ALA A 250 13.91 6.58 -0.82
C ALA A 250 12.47 6.50 -0.28
N LEU A 251 12.22 5.55 0.64
CA LEU A 251 10.94 5.40 1.32
C LEU A 251 10.56 6.67 2.09
N VAL A 252 11.47 7.19 2.89
CA VAL A 252 11.24 8.42 3.68
C VAL A 252 10.98 9.61 2.76
N MET A 253 11.72 9.74 1.67
CA MET A 253 11.51 10.84 0.71
C MET A 253 10.19 10.72 -0.04
N ALA A 254 9.78 9.51 -0.42
CA ALA A 254 8.47 9.29 -1.03
C ALA A 254 7.32 9.68 -0.06
N ASP A 255 7.42 9.31 1.21
CA ASP A 255 6.45 9.67 2.24
C ASP A 255 6.40 11.19 2.49
N ARG A 256 7.55 11.84 2.59
CA ARG A 256 7.64 13.31 2.77
C ARG A 256 7.04 14.06 1.60
N LEU A 257 7.35 13.65 0.37
CA LEU A 257 6.74 14.21 -0.85
C LEU A 257 5.24 13.99 -0.90
N ALA A 258 4.77 12.77 -0.61
CA ALA A 258 3.36 12.45 -0.63
C ALA A 258 2.55 13.28 0.39
N ARG A 259 3.18 13.65 1.51
CA ARG A 259 2.61 14.53 2.53
C ARG A 259 2.83 16.04 2.25
N GLY A 260 3.41 16.41 1.12
CA GLY A 260 3.67 17.80 0.75
C GLY A 260 4.76 18.49 1.58
N ARG A 261 5.70 17.71 2.15
CA ARG A 261 6.80 18.25 2.99
C ARG A 261 8.05 18.58 2.21
N GLU A 262 8.14 18.18 0.96
CA GLU A 262 9.29 18.41 0.08
C GLU A 262 8.84 18.94 -1.28
N PHE A 263 9.75 19.59 -1.97
CA PHE A 263 9.53 20.03 -3.34
C PHE A 263 9.53 18.83 -4.29
N VAL A 264 8.51 18.78 -5.13
CA VAL A 264 8.41 17.75 -6.16
C VAL A 264 9.52 17.99 -7.22
N PRO A 265 10.43 17.05 -7.45
CA PRO A 265 11.44 17.20 -8.50
C PRO A 265 10.80 17.16 -9.89
N ARG A 266 11.52 17.66 -10.90
CA ARG A 266 11.06 17.60 -12.30
C ARG A 266 11.06 16.19 -12.86
N GLY A 267 11.97 15.35 -12.37
CA GLY A 267 12.11 13.92 -12.71
C GLY A 267 11.89 13.05 -11.46
N ARG A 268 12.63 11.96 -11.42
CA ARG A 268 12.57 10.99 -10.32
C ARG A 268 13.38 11.47 -9.12
N ILE A 269 12.98 11.02 -7.91
CA ILE A 269 13.91 10.94 -6.78
C ILE A 269 14.60 9.58 -6.82
N ILE A 270 15.93 9.60 -6.80
CA ILE A 270 16.76 8.41 -6.63
C ILE A 270 17.55 8.61 -5.34
N ALA A 271 17.28 7.79 -4.33
CA ALA A 271 17.88 7.97 -3.01
C ALA A 271 18.35 6.65 -2.42
N THR A 272 19.49 6.67 -1.75
CA THR A 272 20.00 5.50 -1.01
C THR A 272 20.59 5.96 0.31
N GLY A 273 20.35 5.18 1.36
CA GLY A 273 20.77 5.45 2.72
C GLY A 273 19.87 4.72 3.70
N CYS A 274 20.37 4.49 4.89
CA CYS A 274 19.62 3.94 6.01
C CYS A 274 19.74 4.86 7.23
N SER A 275 19.13 4.50 8.34
CA SER A 275 19.38 5.14 9.62
C SER A 275 18.93 4.28 10.79
N SER A 276 19.71 4.31 11.86
CA SER A 276 19.29 3.84 13.18
C SER A 276 18.56 4.94 13.99
N ALA A 277 18.54 6.16 13.49
CA ALA A 277 18.03 7.34 14.19
C ALA A 277 17.13 8.22 13.29
N TRP A 278 16.16 7.63 12.62
CA TRP A 278 15.18 8.36 11.80
C TRP A 278 14.42 9.42 12.60
N HIS A 279 14.19 9.20 13.90
CA HIS A 279 13.57 10.18 14.80
C HIS A 279 14.40 11.46 14.98
N ALA A 280 15.71 11.42 14.69
CA ALA A 280 16.59 12.57 14.61
C ALA A 280 16.83 13.06 13.16
N GLY A 281 16.17 12.44 12.20
CA GLY A 281 16.29 12.74 10.76
C GLY A 281 17.64 12.37 10.15
N ARG A 282 18.46 11.59 10.84
CA ARG A 282 19.83 11.25 10.42
C ARG A 282 19.82 10.31 9.23
N VAL A 283 20.82 10.48 8.32
CA VAL A 283 21.06 9.61 7.19
C VAL A 283 22.44 8.98 7.33
N ASP A 284 22.46 7.66 7.42
CA ASP A 284 23.66 6.85 7.54
C ASP A 284 23.97 6.17 6.20
N THR A 285 25.21 5.69 6.07
CA THR A 285 25.70 4.99 4.88
C THR A 285 25.10 3.59 4.75
N VAL A 286 25.20 3.03 3.53
CA VAL A 286 24.83 1.66 3.21
C VAL A 286 25.96 1.00 2.41
N GLU A 287 25.97 -0.32 2.38
CA GLU A 287 26.97 -1.10 1.66
C GLU A 287 26.82 -1.00 0.13
N GLY A 288 27.87 -1.38 -0.60
CA GLY A 288 27.87 -1.44 -2.06
C GLY A 288 27.87 -0.06 -2.73
N ARG A 289 28.66 0.89 -2.22
CA ARG A 289 28.73 2.26 -2.74
C ARG A 289 29.07 2.30 -4.23
N GLU A 290 30.21 1.71 -4.63
CA GLU A 290 30.70 1.77 -6.01
C GLU A 290 29.67 1.27 -7.03
N PRO A 291 29.15 0.04 -6.93
CA PRO A 291 28.18 -0.46 -7.90
C PRO A 291 26.87 0.34 -7.90
N LYS A 292 26.47 0.91 -6.77
CA LYS A 292 25.29 1.78 -6.70
C LYS A 292 25.51 3.11 -7.40
N LEU A 293 26.70 3.72 -7.28
CA LEU A 293 27.04 4.94 -7.99
C LEU A 293 27.11 4.71 -9.50
N GLU A 294 27.70 3.61 -9.94
CA GLU A 294 27.73 3.21 -11.36
C GLU A 294 26.30 3.02 -11.91
N LEU A 295 25.45 2.32 -11.18
CA LEU A 295 24.06 2.10 -11.55
C LEU A 295 23.29 3.42 -11.67
N ILE A 296 23.49 4.34 -10.72
CA ILE A 296 22.88 5.68 -10.76
C ILE A 296 23.37 6.43 -12.00
N LEU A 297 24.67 6.45 -12.27
CA LEU A 297 25.20 7.08 -13.47
C LEU A 297 24.61 6.50 -14.76
N MET A 298 24.51 5.19 -14.87
CA MET A 298 23.95 4.55 -16.06
C MET A 298 22.47 4.92 -16.29
N GLN A 299 21.68 5.05 -15.23
CA GLN A 299 20.23 5.15 -15.33
C GLN A 299 19.65 6.53 -15.05
N ALA A 300 20.45 7.47 -14.56
CA ALA A 300 19.99 8.84 -14.30
C ALA A 300 19.63 9.57 -15.61
N THR A 301 18.51 10.28 -15.56
CA THR A 301 17.96 11.05 -16.68
C THR A 301 17.76 12.51 -16.30
N ALA A 302 17.44 13.35 -17.28
CA ALA A 302 17.20 14.76 -17.04
C ALA A 302 16.05 15.00 -16.05
N GLY A 303 16.27 15.90 -15.12
CA GLY A 303 15.31 16.24 -14.06
C GLY A 303 15.40 15.36 -12.80
N ASP A 304 16.15 14.26 -12.83
CA ASP A 304 16.31 13.39 -11.66
C ASP A 304 17.07 14.11 -10.54
N ARG A 305 16.64 13.87 -9.30
CA ARG A 305 17.31 14.32 -8.09
C ARG A 305 17.87 13.13 -7.33
N ILE A 306 19.18 13.09 -7.20
CA ILE A 306 19.92 12.02 -6.52
C ILE A 306 20.25 12.47 -5.09
N LEU A 307 19.91 11.64 -4.09
CA LEU A 307 20.21 11.87 -2.68
C LEU A 307 21.07 10.73 -2.14
N LEU A 308 22.25 11.07 -1.65
CA LEU A 308 23.26 10.15 -1.14
C LEU A 308 23.60 10.47 0.32
N PRO A 309 24.09 9.51 1.11
CA PRO A 309 24.62 9.78 2.43
C PRO A 309 25.77 10.79 2.38
N LYS A 310 25.85 11.73 3.32
CA LYS A 310 26.93 12.72 3.43
C LYS A 310 28.30 12.06 3.53
N ALA A 311 28.38 10.91 4.19
CA ALA A 311 29.62 10.16 4.33
C ALA A 311 30.23 9.69 2.99
N TRP A 312 29.45 9.63 1.93
CA TRP A 312 29.95 9.27 0.59
C TRP A 312 30.60 10.42 -0.17
N GLU A 313 30.35 11.67 0.26
CA GLU A 313 30.81 12.86 -0.46
C GLU A 313 32.33 12.91 -0.70
N PRO A 314 33.21 12.62 0.30
CA PRO A 314 34.67 12.61 0.08
C PRO A 314 35.14 11.49 -0.86
N GLU A 315 34.33 10.48 -1.05
CA GLU A 315 34.67 9.25 -1.78
C GLU A 315 33.91 9.12 -3.11
N LEU A 316 33.24 10.21 -3.54
CA LEU A 316 32.60 10.22 -4.86
C LEU A 316 33.66 10.16 -5.97
N PRO A 317 33.43 9.39 -7.05
CA PRO A 317 34.35 9.36 -8.18
C PRO A 317 34.59 10.77 -8.76
N PRO A 318 35.79 11.12 -9.15
CA PRO A 318 36.07 12.38 -9.81
C PRO A 318 35.15 12.58 -11.02
N GLY A 319 34.47 13.73 -11.07
CA GLY A 319 33.54 14.03 -12.15
C GLY A 319 32.12 13.50 -12.01
N PHE A 320 31.81 12.67 -11.04
CA PHE A 320 30.48 12.08 -10.83
C PHE A 320 29.35 13.13 -10.84
N ALA A 321 29.47 14.18 -10.04
CA ALA A 321 28.48 15.26 -9.99
C ALA A 321 28.44 16.10 -11.28
N ALA A 322 29.55 16.22 -11.99
CA ALA A 322 29.61 16.93 -13.26
C ALA A 322 28.91 16.14 -14.38
N GLU A 323 29.11 14.83 -14.42
CA GLU A 323 28.46 13.95 -15.38
C GLU A 323 26.94 13.91 -15.19
N LEU A 324 26.46 13.82 -13.95
CA LEU A 324 25.03 13.92 -13.65
C LEU A 324 24.46 15.26 -14.10
N ARG A 325 25.16 16.38 -13.85
CA ARG A 325 24.72 17.71 -14.31
C ARG A 325 24.67 17.83 -15.83
N GLN A 326 25.61 17.22 -16.52
CA GLN A 326 25.59 17.18 -18.01
C GLN A 326 24.37 16.42 -18.53
N ARG A 327 23.89 15.41 -17.81
CA ARG A 327 22.65 14.69 -18.13
C ARG A 327 21.39 15.44 -17.66
N GLY A 328 21.53 16.61 -17.05
CA GLY A 328 20.41 17.39 -16.53
C GLY A 328 19.87 16.89 -15.19
N ALA A 329 20.61 16.01 -14.50
CA ALA A 329 20.28 15.53 -13.17
C ALA A 329 21.04 16.32 -12.09
N SER A 330 20.56 16.24 -10.84
CA SER A 330 21.21 16.88 -9.67
C SER A 330 21.54 15.85 -8.61
N VAL A 331 22.64 16.07 -7.87
CA VAL A 331 23.05 15.21 -6.74
C VAL A 331 23.29 16.05 -5.50
N ALA A 332 22.86 15.56 -4.35
CA ALA A 332 23.16 16.10 -3.03
C ALA A 332 23.54 14.98 -2.07
N CYS A 333 24.62 15.20 -1.30
CA CYS A 333 25.00 14.35 -0.19
C CYS A 333 24.45 14.97 1.10
N ILE A 334 23.58 14.24 1.81
CA ILE A 334 22.84 14.74 2.95
C ILE A 334 23.17 13.97 4.24
N GLU A 335 23.26 14.69 5.33
CA GLU A 335 23.43 14.13 6.68
C GLU A 335 22.09 13.96 7.38
N ARG A 336 21.12 14.83 7.04
CA ARG A 336 19.76 14.84 7.61
C ARG A 336 18.71 15.12 6.57
N ILE A 337 17.55 14.51 6.72
CA ILE A 337 16.41 14.68 5.79
C ILE A 337 15.81 16.11 5.81
N GLY A 338 16.09 16.93 6.79
CA GLY A 338 15.65 18.35 6.84
C GLY A 338 16.60 19.32 6.13
N MET A 339 17.65 18.85 5.48
CA MET A 339 18.63 19.69 4.78
C MET A 339 18.39 19.77 3.25
N ILE A 340 17.25 19.29 2.79
CA ILE A 340 16.95 19.14 1.36
C ILE A 340 16.21 20.37 0.83
#